data_5e64357cfd3929e867de2444460dd938
#
_entry.id   5e64357cfd3929e867de2444460dd938
#
_cell.length_a   1.000
_cell.length_b   1.000
_cell.length_c   1.000
_cell.angle_alpha   90.00
_cell.angle_beta   90.00
_cell.angle_gamma   90.00
#
_symmetry.space_group_name_H-M   'P 1'
#
loop_
_entity.id
_entity.type
_entity.pdbx_description
1 polymer ?
#
loop_
_entity_poly.entity_id
_entity_poly.type
_entity_poly.pdbx_seq_one_letter_code
_entity_poly.pdbx_strand_id
1 'polypeptide(L)'
;SELYISNKLNEFKYFGLNEEEIKNIIKKFPNIITFSLKTLSEKINGLVELGFDKERVLEIVKVHPPIIGFSKEAMKEKIDEYIKMGFSKEETIKLLSETKGLFSMSSSYVKNRIDDIVKCGYTNDEALKIMKGYPAISTISKENVVEKFCFYTSIGLRNLAIVSPKQLMQSVKLSHARREFYVKNGININMDNYRRLFIGEKQFVKMYNKTNEELIDEYSKDEKKIYIK
;
A
#
# COMPACT_ATOMS: atom_id res chain seq x y z
N SER A 1 15.03 8.89 -35.58
CA SER A 1 15.01 7.93 -36.70
C SER A 1 14.71 6.53 -36.17
N GLU A 2 14.15 5.66 -36.98
CA GLU A 2 13.87 4.26 -36.64
C GLU A 2 15.10 3.52 -36.13
N LEU A 3 16.27 3.80 -36.70
CA LEU A 3 17.54 3.23 -36.28
C LEU A 3 17.89 3.58 -34.81
N TYR A 4 17.61 4.80 -34.38
CA TYR A 4 17.85 5.20 -32.99
C TYR A 4 16.96 4.43 -32.02
N ILE A 5 15.67 4.27 -32.35
CA ILE A 5 14.71 3.50 -31.53
C ILE A 5 15.11 2.04 -31.49
N SER A 6 15.49 1.45 -32.62
CA SER A 6 15.95 0.06 -32.70
C SER A 6 17.19 -0.20 -31.83
N ASN A 7 18.17 0.72 -31.88
CA ASN A 7 19.36 0.61 -31.04
C ASN A 7 18.99 0.71 -29.54
N LYS A 8 18.06 1.60 -29.17
CA LYS A 8 17.58 1.72 -27.80
C LYS A 8 16.87 0.48 -27.32
N LEU A 9 16.04 -0.14 -28.15
CA LEU A 9 15.40 -1.42 -27.82
C LEU A 9 16.43 -2.50 -27.52
N ASN A 10 17.52 -2.55 -28.32
CA ASN A 10 18.60 -3.52 -28.08
C ASN A 10 19.37 -3.23 -26.77
N GLU A 11 19.57 -1.96 -26.41
CA GLU A 11 20.17 -1.59 -25.12
C GLU A 11 19.31 -2.07 -23.93
N PHE A 12 17.99 -1.96 -24.02
CA PHE A 12 17.11 -2.47 -22.98
C PHE A 12 17.08 -4.00 -22.89
N LYS A 13 17.21 -4.70 -24.05
CA LYS A 13 17.34 -6.16 -24.07
C LYS A 13 18.57 -6.66 -23.30
N TYR A 14 19.63 -5.85 -23.20
CA TYR A 14 20.81 -6.16 -22.39
C TYR A 14 20.49 -6.41 -20.91
N PHE A 15 19.43 -5.75 -20.38
CA PHE A 15 18.93 -5.97 -19.02
C PHE A 15 17.96 -7.15 -18.89
N GLY A 16 17.79 -7.97 -19.93
CA GLY A 16 16.88 -9.10 -19.93
C GLY A 16 15.40 -8.73 -20.12
N LEU A 17 15.11 -7.50 -20.56
CA LEU A 17 13.74 -7.05 -20.82
C LEU A 17 13.26 -7.52 -22.19
N ASN A 18 12.03 -8.03 -22.27
CA ASN A 18 11.39 -8.36 -23.54
C ASN A 18 10.75 -7.10 -24.19
N GLU A 19 10.32 -7.24 -25.45
CA GLU A 19 9.82 -6.10 -26.21
C GLU A 19 8.52 -5.48 -25.63
N GLU A 20 7.66 -6.28 -25.05
CA GLU A 20 6.42 -5.81 -24.43
C GLU A 20 6.73 -5.04 -23.14
N GLU A 21 7.62 -5.53 -22.31
CA GLU A 21 8.12 -4.85 -21.12
C GLU A 21 8.75 -3.51 -21.47
N ILE A 22 9.59 -3.47 -22.49
CA ILE A 22 10.24 -2.23 -22.96
C ILE A 22 9.20 -1.23 -23.45
N LYS A 23 8.22 -1.63 -24.26
CA LYS A 23 7.12 -0.76 -24.71
C LYS A 23 6.34 -0.20 -23.55
N ASN A 24 6.03 -1.03 -22.54
CA ASN A 24 5.31 -0.60 -21.35
C ASN A 24 6.12 0.38 -20.50
N ILE A 25 7.43 0.16 -20.35
CA ILE A 25 8.35 1.07 -19.66
C ILE A 25 8.39 2.42 -20.37
N ILE A 26 8.59 2.45 -21.68
CA ILE A 26 8.64 3.69 -22.48
C ILE A 26 7.30 4.42 -22.39
N LYS A 27 6.17 3.71 -22.45
CA LYS A 27 4.83 4.32 -22.32
C LYS A 27 4.65 5.02 -20.98
N LYS A 28 5.14 4.43 -19.88
CA LYS A 28 5.02 4.99 -18.53
C LYS A 28 6.07 6.06 -18.20
N PHE A 29 7.23 5.98 -18.80
CA PHE A 29 8.35 6.89 -18.58
C PHE A 29 9.10 7.17 -19.89
N PRO A 30 8.55 8.01 -20.79
CA PRO A 30 9.13 8.27 -22.12
C PRO A 30 10.58 8.76 -22.06
N ASN A 31 10.92 9.56 -21.06
CA ASN A 31 12.26 10.12 -20.90
C ASN A 31 13.37 9.06 -20.77
N ILE A 32 13.02 7.80 -20.48
CA ILE A 32 14.01 6.72 -20.35
C ILE A 32 14.77 6.49 -21.66
N ILE A 33 14.19 6.80 -22.82
CA ILE A 33 14.87 6.65 -24.12
C ILE A 33 16.07 7.61 -24.28
N THR A 34 16.13 8.67 -23.48
CA THR A 34 17.25 9.63 -23.51
C THR A 34 18.47 9.13 -22.74
N PHE A 35 18.32 8.11 -21.88
CA PHE A 35 19.42 7.58 -21.09
C PHE A 35 20.27 6.62 -21.91
N SER A 36 21.59 6.77 -21.86
CA SER A 36 22.52 5.81 -22.43
C SER A 36 22.50 4.50 -21.64
N LEU A 37 22.97 3.41 -22.26
CA LEU A 37 23.17 2.12 -21.57
C LEU A 37 24.03 2.29 -20.30
N LYS A 38 25.10 3.10 -20.41
CA LYS A 38 25.97 3.45 -19.27
C LYS A 38 25.17 4.13 -18.15
N THR A 39 24.38 5.14 -18.49
CA THR A 39 23.55 5.88 -17.51
C THR A 39 22.54 4.96 -16.83
N LEU A 40 21.89 4.07 -17.59
CA LEU A 40 20.95 3.09 -17.04
C LEU A 40 21.64 2.13 -16.07
N SER A 41 22.81 1.62 -16.44
CA SER A 41 23.62 0.73 -15.58
C SER A 41 24.04 1.43 -14.30
N GLU A 42 24.52 2.69 -14.39
CA GLU A 42 24.91 3.49 -13.22
C GLU A 42 23.73 3.70 -12.27
N LYS A 43 22.56 4.01 -12.79
CA LYS A 43 21.34 4.21 -11.98
C LYS A 43 20.88 2.92 -11.30
N ILE A 44 20.88 1.79 -12.00
CA ILE A 44 20.57 0.48 -11.43
C ILE A 44 21.57 0.14 -10.33
N ASN A 45 22.87 0.28 -10.61
CA ASN A 45 23.92 0.01 -9.62
C ASN A 45 23.81 0.95 -8.41
N GLY A 46 23.48 2.22 -8.61
CA GLY A 46 23.24 3.17 -7.53
C GLY A 46 22.13 2.72 -6.57
N LEU A 47 21.06 2.13 -7.07
CA LEU A 47 20.01 1.54 -6.22
C LEU A 47 20.52 0.30 -5.48
N VAL A 48 21.30 -0.57 -6.15
CA VAL A 48 21.90 -1.75 -5.53
C VAL A 48 22.86 -1.35 -4.40
N GLU A 49 23.68 -0.32 -4.60
CA GLU A 49 24.57 0.23 -3.56
C GLU A 49 23.82 0.81 -2.35
N LEU A 50 22.61 1.29 -2.55
CA LEU A 50 21.72 1.71 -1.46
C LEU A 50 21.09 0.55 -0.70
N GLY A 51 21.21 -0.69 -1.21
CA GLY A 51 20.75 -1.91 -0.56
C GLY A 51 19.55 -2.58 -1.23
N PHE A 52 19.11 -2.09 -2.40
CA PHE A 52 18.09 -2.81 -3.17
C PHE A 52 18.71 -4.06 -3.81
N ASP A 53 17.98 -5.15 -3.81
CA ASP A 53 18.34 -6.35 -4.57
C ASP A 53 18.29 -6.07 -6.08
N LYS A 54 19.28 -6.55 -6.83
CA LYS A 54 19.42 -6.25 -8.26
C LYS A 54 18.25 -6.75 -9.10
N GLU A 55 17.80 -7.97 -8.85
CA GLU A 55 16.67 -8.57 -9.58
C GLU A 55 15.39 -7.80 -9.22
N ARG A 56 15.25 -7.44 -7.96
CA ARG A 56 14.13 -6.65 -7.48
C ARG A 56 14.11 -5.24 -8.08
N VAL A 57 15.25 -4.61 -8.30
CA VAL A 57 15.32 -3.30 -8.99
C VAL A 57 14.74 -3.40 -10.39
N LEU A 58 15.08 -4.44 -11.16
CA LEU A 58 14.54 -4.63 -12.49
C LEU A 58 13.02 -4.86 -12.46
N GLU A 59 12.51 -5.64 -11.53
CA GLU A 59 11.07 -5.83 -11.36
C GLU A 59 10.35 -4.51 -10.99
N ILE A 60 10.95 -3.69 -10.13
CA ILE A 60 10.41 -2.37 -9.79
C ILE A 60 10.40 -1.47 -11.05
N VAL A 61 11.46 -1.47 -11.85
CA VAL A 61 11.54 -0.70 -13.11
C VAL A 61 10.45 -1.11 -14.09
N LYS A 62 10.12 -2.39 -14.21
CA LYS A 62 9.02 -2.87 -15.07
C LYS A 62 7.65 -2.30 -14.62
N VAL A 63 7.44 -2.24 -13.31
CA VAL A 63 6.15 -1.80 -12.73
C VAL A 63 6.08 -0.29 -12.59
N HIS A 64 7.17 0.33 -12.12
CA HIS A 64 7.29 1.76 -11.82
C HIS A 64 8.56 2.38 -12.43
N PRO A 65 8.63 2.52 -13.76
CA PRO A 65 9.83 3.00 -14.46
C PRO A 65 10.39 4.35 -13.98
N PRO A 66 9.58 5.31 -13.48
CA PRO A 66 10.10 6.58 -12.98
C PRO A 66 11.18 6.49 -11.90
N ILE A 67 11.34 5.32 -11.23
CA ILE A 67 12.42 5.12 -10.25
C ILE A 67 13.81 5.40 -10.86
N ILE A 68 14.03 5.05 -12.12
CA ILE A 68 15.29 5.29 -12.83
C ILE A 68 15.54 6.80 -13.04
N GLY A 69 14.51 7.64 -12.96
CA GLY A 69 14.64 9.09 -13.04
C GLY A 69 15.34 9.72 -11.83
N PHE A 70 15.27 9.09 -10.66
CA PHE A 70 15.89 9.63 -9.45
C PHE A 70 17.41 9.53 -9.48
N SER A 71 18.09 10.49 -8.84
CA SER A 71 19.51 10.36 -8.55
C SER A 71 19.72 9.44 -7.34
N LYS A 72 20.93 8.89 -7.20
CA LYS A 72 21.32 8.10 -6.02
C LYS A 72 21.19 8.92 -4.74
N GLU A 73 21.57 10.21 -4.81
CA GLU A 73 21.49 11.15 -3.69
C GLU A 73 20.04 11.38 -3.25
N ALA A 74 19.15 11.67 -4.19
CA ALA A 74 17.72 11.87 -3.90
C ALA A 74 17.09 10.59 -3.29
N MET A 75 17.49 9.42 -3.75
CA MET A 75 17.02 8.15 -3.19
C MET A 75 17.58 7.91 -1.79
N LYS A 76 18.85 8.25 -1.56
CA LYS A 76 19.47 8.18 -0.24
C LYS A 76 18.76 9.10 0.76
N GLU A 77 18.53 10.37 0.38
CA GLU A 77 17.79 11.33 1.22
C GLU A 77 16.41 10.79 1.59
N LYS A 78 15.71 10.20 0.63
CA LYS A 78 14.41 9.58 0.87
C LYS A 78 14.51 8.44 1.88
N ILE A 79 15.47 7.55 1.75
CA ILE A 79 15.73 6.47 2.72
C ILE A 79 16.01 7.04 4.11
N ASP A 80 16.87 8.07 4.20
CA ASP A 80 17.23 8.72 5.47
C ASP A 80 16.02 9.38 6.15
N GLU A 81 15.07 9.93 5.36
CA GLU A 81 13.81 10.46 5.90
C GLU A 81 12.93 9.37 6.53
N TYR A 82 12.81 8.20 5.91
CA TYR A 82 12.08 7.07 6.50
C TYR A 82 12.77 6.53 7.77
N ILE A 83 14.10 6.49 7.79
CA ILE A 83 14.87 6.11 8.98
C ILE A 83 14.59 7.09 10.13
N LYS A 84 14.53 8.40 9.86
CA LYS A 84 14.15 9.41 10.86
C LYS A 84 12.71 9.25 11.38
N MET A 85 11.82 8.62 10.62
CA MET A 85 10.47 8.28 11.07
C MET A 85 10.41 7.03 11.96
N GLY A 86 11.52 6.26 12.09
CA GLY A 86 11.59 5.04 12.89
C GLY A 86 11.54 3.73 12.11
N PHE A 87 11.72 3.77 10.78
CA PHE A 87 11.93 2.57 9.98
C PHE A 87 13.43 2.18 10.02
N SER A 88 13.76 0.89 9.96
CA SER A 88 15.12 0.49 9.64
C SER A 88 15.41 0.71 8.14
N LYS A 89 16.67 0.63 7.75
CA LYS A 89 17.07 0.71 6.34
C LYS A 89 16.42 -0.41 5.53
N GLU A 90 16.43 -1.63 6.04
CA GLU A 90 15.85 -2.82 5.42
C GLU A 90 14.34 -2.69 5.29
N GLU A 91 13.65 -2.22 6.34
CA GLU A 91 12.22 -1.96 6.32
C GLU A 91 11.85 -0.88 5.29
N THR A 92 12.67 0.16 5.17
CA THR A 92 12.47 1.23 4.18
C THR A 92 12.62 0.71 2.76
N ILE A 93 13.69 -0.07 2.48
CA ILE A 93 13.91 -0.67 1.16
C ILE A 93 12.76 -1.60 0.80
N LYS A 94 12.32 -2.44 1.73
CA LYS A 94 11.16 -3.32 1.54
C LYS A 94 9.89 -2.51 1.28
N LEU A 95 9.61 -1.50 2.09
CA LEU A 95 8.46 -0.61 1.96
C LEU A 95 8.42 0.04 0.56
N LEU A 96 9.52 0.64 0.13
CA LEU A 96 9.64 1.26 -1.18
C LEU A 96 9.50 0.24 -2.31
N SER A 97 10.07 -0.96 -2.16
CA SER A 97 10.04 -2.01 -3.18
C SER A 97 8.65 -2.63 -3.38
N GLU A 98 7.84 -2.73 -2.32
CA GLU A 98 6.57 -3.44 -2.33
C GLU A 98 5.37 -2.52 -2.57
N THR A 99 5.51 -1.22 -2.27
CA THR A 99 4.40 -0.28 -2.36
C THR A 99 4.53 0.60 -3.60
N LYS A 100 3.69 0.29 -4.60
CA LYS A 100 3.64 1.04 -5.86
C LYS A 100 3.45 2.54 -5.61
N GLY A 101 4.26 3.35 -6.25
CA GLY A 101 4.12 4.80 -6.22
C GLY A 101 4.83 5.51 -5.07
N LEU A 102 5.23 4.83 -3.98
CA LEU A 102 5.92 5.49 -2.86
C LEU A 102 7.26 6.12 -3.27
N PHE A 103 7.92 5.60 -4.30
CA PHE A 103 9.13 6.24 -4.85
C PHE A 103 8.87 7.68 -5.31
N SER A 104 7.72 7.92 -5.93
CA SER A 104 7.35 9.23 -6.48
C SER A 104 6.61 10.13 -5.48
N MET A 105 6.16 9.58 -4.35
CA MET A 105 5.47 10.33 -3.32
C MET A 105 6.48 10.93 -2.33
N SER A 106 6.17 12.11 -1.80
CA SER A 106 6.95 12.68 -0.70
C SER A 106 6.87 11.77 0.53
N SER A 107 7.98 11.62 1.26
CA SER A 107 8.02 10.91 2.55
C SER A 107 7.07 11.53 3.59
N SER A 108 6.82 12.84 3.49
CA SER A 108 5.82 13.53 4.31
C SER A 108 4.41 12.92 4.19
N TYR A 109 4.10 12.29 3.04
CA TYR A 109 2.82 11.62 2.86
C TYR A 109 2.66 10.41 3.81
N VAL A 110 3.71 9.60 3.94
CA VAL A 110 3.72 8.47 4.90
C VAL A 110 3.70 8.99 6.33
N LYS A 111 4.49 10.04 6.63
CA LYS A 111 4.47 10.68 7.94
C LYS A 111 3.06 11.16 8.31
N ASN A 112 2.38 11.85 7.42
CA ASN A 112 1.01 12.31 7.65
C ASN A 112 0.05 11.14 7.92
N ARG A 113 0.22 9.98 7.26
CA ARG A 113 -0.60 8.78 7.56
C ARG A 113 -0.32 8.21 8.94
N ILE A 114 0.94 8.20 9.37
CA ILE A 114 1.32 7.82 10.74
C ILE A 114 0.65 8.79 11.74
N ASP A 115 0.76 10.10 11.50
CA ASP A 115 0.13 11.12 12.35
C ASP A 115 -1.40 10.98 12.41
N ASP A 116 -2.05 10.63 11.29
CA ASP A 116 -3.50 10.39 11.26
C ASP A 116 -3.90 9.16 12.10
N ILE A 117 -3.10 8.09 12.06
CA ILE A 117 -3.31 6.90 12.90
C ILE A 117 -3.14 7.25 14.39
N VAL A 118 -2.11 8.04 14.72
CA VAL A 118 -1.89 8.52 16.10
C VAL A 118 -3.08 9.34 16.60
N LYS A 119 -3.65 10.22 15.77
CA LYS A 119 -4.86 10.99 16.12
C LYS A 119 -6.09 10.11 16.38
N CYS A 120 -6.12 8.88 15.87
CA CYS A 120 -7.17 7.89 16.18
C CYS A 120 -6.91 7.13 17.49
N GLY A 121 -5.94 7.55 18.32
CA GLY A 121 -5.66 6.98 19.64
C GLY A 121 -4.62 5.87 19.68
N TYR A 122 -3.83 5.70 18.63
CA TYR A 122 -2.68 4.78 18.61
C TYR A 122 -1.41 5.51 19.03
N THR A 123 -0.46 4.78 19.64
CA THR A 123 0.89 5.34 19.88
C THR A 123 1.67 5.43 18.57
N ASN A 124 2.74 6.21 18.56
CA ASN A 124 3.61 6.30 17.39
C ASN A 124 4.21 4.92 17.01
N ASP A 125 4.63 4.14 18.00
CA ASP A 125 5.17 2.79 17.78
C ASP A 125 4.13 1.83 17.18
N GLU A 126 2.88 1.91 17.66
CA GLU A 126 1.78 1.13 17.09
C GLU A 126 1.49 1.56 15.65
N ALA A 127 1.46 2.86 15.36
CA ALA A 127 1.26 3.38 14.01
C ALA A 127 2.38 2.94 13.05
N LEU A 128 3.62 2.98 13.50
CA LEU A 128 4.78 2.43 12.76
C LEU A 128 4.62 0.93 12.52
N LYS A 129 4.26 0.15 13.55
CA LYS A 129 4.05 -1.29 13.43
C LYS A 129 2.93 -1.63 12.42
N ILE A 130 1.85 -0.88 12.43
CA ILE A 130 0.74 -1.01 11.47
C ILE A 130 1.25 -0.70 10.06
N MET A 131 1.98 0.39 9.88
CA MET A 131 2.53 0.80 8.59
C MET A 131 3.53 -0.22 8.03
N LYS A 132 4.41 -0.77 8.89
CA LYS A 132 5.35 -1.85 8.53
C LYS A 132 4.62 -3.14 8.15
N GLY A 133 3.54 -3.47 8.87
CA GLY A 133 2.74 -4.67 8.63
C GLY A 133 1.91 -4.63 7.35
N TYR A 134 1.46 -3.43 6.94
CA TYR A 134 0.69 -3.25 5.71
C TYR A 134 0.93 -1.86 5.09
N PRO A 135 2.02 -1.69 4.35
CA PRO A 135 2.42 -0.41 3.77
C PRO A 135 1.38 0.26 2.87
N ALA A 136 0.49 -0.52 2.25
CA ALA A 136 -0.57 0.00 1.39
C ALA A 136 -1.53 0.98 2.10
N ILE A 137 -1.55 0.99 3.45
CA ILE A 137 -2.28 2.01 4.24
C ILE A 137 -1.82 3.42 3.88
N SER A 138 -0.54 3.60 3.54
CA SER A 138 -0.03 4.91 3.13
C SER A 138 -0.69 5.47 1.87
N THR A 139 -1.25 4.62 1.02
CA THR A 139 -1.84 5.02 -0.27
C THR A 139 -3.32 5.37 -0.21
N ILE A 140 -3.99 5.16 0.94
CA ILE A 140 -5.40 5.53 1.10
C ILE A 140 -5.56 6.96 1.64
N SER A 141 -6.71 7.59 1.37
CA SER A 141 -6.95 8.96 1.79
C SER A 141 -7.00 9.08 3.32
N LYS A 142 -6.78 10.31 3.82
CA LYS A 142 -6.87 10.62 5.25
C LYS A 142 -8.24 10.24 5.82
N GLU A 143 -9.30 10.60 5.11
CA GLU A 143 -10.69 10.37 5.52
C GLU A 143 -10.93 8.86 5.69
N ASN A 144 -10.48 8.06 4.74
CA ASN A 144 -10.60 6.60 4.81
C ASN A 144 -9.77 5.99 5.94
N VAL A 145 -8.57 6.53 6.23
CA VAL A 145 -7.78 6.08 7.38
C VAL A 145 -8.53 6.37 8.67
N VAL A 146 -8.94 7.61 8.88
CA VAL A 146 -9.65 8.03 10.09
C VAL A 146 -10.94 7.22 10.28
N GLU A 147 -11.77 7.10 9.24
CA GLU A 147 -13.00 6.33 9.28
C GLU A 147 -12.77 4.88 9.74
N LYS A 148 -11.80 4.21 9.12
CA LYS A 148 -11.49 2.80 9.42
C LYS A 148 -10.97 2.62 10.84
N PHE A 149 -9.99 3.39 11.24
CA PHE A 149 -9.35 3.25 12.54
C PHE A 149 -10.30 3.63 13.68
N CYS A 150 -11.09 4.70 13.52
CA CYS A 150 -12.13 5.08 14.48
C CYS A 150 -13.22 4.01 14.58
N PHE A 151 -13.69 3.46 13.44
CA PHE A 151 -14.69 2.42 13.45
C PHE A 151 -14.25 1.19 14.26
N TYR A 152 -13.09 0.60 13.92
CA TYR A 152 -12.62 -0.59 14.62
C TYR A 152 -12.29 -0.35 16.09
N THR A 153 -11.85 0.86 16.44
CA THR A 153 -11.68 1.26 17.84
C THR A 153 -13.03 1.33 18.57
N SER A 154 -14.04 1.93 17.96
CA SER A 154 -15.39 2.09 18.57
C SER A 154 -16.11 0.77 18.84
N ILE A 155 -15.82 -0.26 18.07
CA ILE A 155 -16.41 -1.60 18.25
C ILE A 155 -15.53 -2.56 19.07
N GLY A 156 -14.48 -2.03 19.75
CA GLY A 156 -13.59 -2.84 20.61
C GLY A 156 -12.53 -3.66 19.84
N LEU A 157 -12.35 -3.42 18.54
CA LEU A 157 -11.39 -4.12 17.70
C LEU A 157 -10.12 -3.30 17.40
N ARG A 158 -9.74 -2.35 18.29
CA ARG A 158 -8.54 -1.51 18.12
C ARG A 158 -7.29 -2.33 17.78
N ASN A 159 -7.08 -3.44 18.48
CA ASN A 159 -5.90 -4.30 18.27
C ASN A 159 -5.88 -4.99 16.89
N LEU A 160 -6.99 -5.06 16.18
CA LEU A 160 -7.05 -5.60 14.83
C LEU A 160 -6.10 -4.87 13.88
N ALA A 161 -6.00 -3.54 14.00
CA ALA A 161 -5.09 -2.73 13.20
C ALA A 161 -3.63 -3.15 13.35
N ILE A 162 -3.25 -3.63 14.54
CA ILE A 162 -1.87 -4.03 14.86
C ILE A 162 -1.59 -5.47 14.41
N VAL A 163 -2.54 -6.39 14.64
CA VAL A 163 -2.33 -7.82 14.39
C VAL A 163 -2.65 -8.24 12.96
N SER A 164 -3.53 -7.51 12.29
CA SER A 164 -3.97 -7.82 10.93
C SER A 164 -4.39 -6.57 10.15
N PRO A 165 -3.48 -5.61 9.91
CA PRO A 165 -3.81 -4.30 9.31
C PRO A 165 -4.42 -4.43 7.91
N LYS A 166 -4.13 -5.49 7.16
CA LYS A 166 -4.73 -5.78 5.85
C LYS A 166 -6.27 -5.85 5.92
N GLN A 167 -6.82 -6.33 7.03
CA GLN A 167 -8.27 -6.46 7.20
C GLN A 167 -8.99 -5.09 7.20
N LEU A 168 -8.28 -4.01 7.57
CA LEU A 168 -8.83 -2.67 7.53
C LEU A 168 -9.11 -2.17 6.09
N MET A 169 -8.65 -2.89 5.06
CA MET A 169 -8.95 -2.52 3.67
C MET A 169 -10.40 -2.79 3.27
N GLN A 170 -11.11 -3.63 4.02
CA GLN A 170 -12.54 -3.83 3.80
C GLN A 170 -13.31 -2.50 4.00
N SER A 171 -14.40 -2.31 3.27
CA SER A 171 -15.32 -1.18 3.46
C SER A 171 -15.86 -1.16 4.89
N VAL A 172 -15.87 0.02 5.53
CA VAL A 172 -16.47 0.21 6.85
C VAL A 172 -17.96 -0.12 6.81
N LYS A 173 -18.67 0.29 5.75
CA LYS A 173 -20.07 -0.06 5.54
C LYS A 173 -20.33 -1.56 5.65
N LEU A 174 -19.54 -2.36 4.93
CA LEU A 174 -19.68 -3.82 4.96
C LEU A 174 -19.34 -4.38 6.34
N SER A 175 -18.28 -3.88 6.98
CA SER A 175 -17.88 -4.33 8.32
C SER A 175 -18.95 -4.00 9.36
N HIS A 176 -19.55 -2.82 9.26
CA HIS A 176 -20.68 -2.41 10.10
C HIS A 176 -21.89 -3.31 9.87
N ALA A 177 -22.34 -3.46 8.62
CA ALA A 177 -23.49 -4.27 8.28
C ALA A 177 -23.34 -5.72 8.76
N ARG A 178 -22.16 -6.31 8.60
CA ARG A 178 -21.87 -7.66 9.10
C ARG A 178 -21.87 -7.72 10.63
N ARG A 179 -21.33 -6.71 11.29
CA ARG A 179 -21.37 -6.63 12.76
C ARG A 179 -22.81 -6.61 13.25
N GLU A 180 -23.65 -5.74 12.72
CA GLU A 180 -25.06 -5.62 13.11
C GLU A 180 -25.83 -6.91 12.83
N PHE A 181 -25.59 -7.55 11.68
CA PHE A 181 -26.11 -8.88 11.40
C PHE A 181 -25.76 -9.89 12.48
N TYR A 182 -24.49 -9.95 12.89
CA TYR A 182 -24.05 -10.89 13.93
C TYR A 182 -24.66 -10.55 15.29
N VAL A 183 -24.69 -9.29 15.67
CA VAL A 183 -25.30 -8.83 16.95
C VAL A 183 -26.79 -9.20 17.01
N LYS A 184 -27.53 -8.96 15.93
CA LYS A 184 -28.95 -9.34 15.82
C LYS A 184 -29.18 -10.85 15.94
N ASN A 185 -28.18 -11.65 15.55
CA ASN A 185 -28.20 -13.11 15.71
C ASN A 185 -27.52 -13.60 17.00
N GLY A 186 -27.36 -12.73 18.02
CA GLY A 186 -26.83 -13.09 19.32
C GLY A 186 -25.32 -13.29 19.39
N ILE A 187 -24.57 -12.86 18.36
CA ILE A 187 -23.12 -13.04 18.28
C ILE A 187 -22.43 -11.66 18.42
N ASN A 188 -21.82 -11.41 19.57
CA ASN A 188 -20.98 -10.25 19.75
C ASN A 188 -19.62 -10.45 19.12
N ILE A 189 -19.20 -9.48 18.28
CA ILE A 189 -17.89 -9.50 17.63
C ILE A 189 -16.83 -8.93 18.58
N ASN A 190 -15.73 -9.67 18.75
CA ASN A 190 -14.58 -9.32 19.57
C ASN A 190 -13.27 -9.83 18.92
N MET A 191 -12.13 -9.69 19.61
CA MET A 191 -10.83 -10.12 19.07
C MET A 191 -10.70 -11.63 18.87
N ASP A 192 -11.51 -12.47 19.51
CA ASP A 192 -11.45 -13.94 19.35
C ASP A 192 -12.16 -14.39 18.06
N ASN A 193 -13.17 -13.63 17.63
CA ASN A 193 -14.03 -14.01 16.52
C ASN A 193 -14.11 -12.97 15.38
N TYR A 194 -13.28 -11.91 15.40
CA TYR A 194 -13.29 -10.81 14.41
C TYR A 194 -13.23 -11.29 12.96
N ARG A 195 -12.64 -12.46 12.70
CA ARG A 195 -12.53 -13.02 11.34
C ARG A 195 -13.88 -13.21 10.67
N ARG A 196 -14.96 -13.30 11.44
CA ARG A 196 -16.34 -13.37 10.92
C ARG A 196 -16.70 -12.14 10.07
N LEU A 197 -16.16 -10.96 10.39
CA LEU A 197 -16.38 -9.75 9.62
C LEU A 197 -15.77 -9.82 8.21
N PHE A 198 -14.77 -10.69 8.00
CA PHE A 198 -13.93 -10.75 6.80
C PHE A 198 -14.12 -12.02 5.97
N ILE A 199 -15.15 -12.79 6.25
CA ILE A 199 -15.52 -13.96 5.44
C ILE A 199 -15.80 -13.51 4.00
N GLY A 200 -15.26 -14.23 3.00
CA GLY A 200 -15.53 -13.96 1.60
C GLY A 200 -17.03 -14.06 1.28
N GLU A 201 -17.54 -13.24 0.37
CA GLU A 201 -18.96 -13.16 0.05
C GLU A 201 -19.56 -14.53 -0.32
N LYS A 202 -18.91 -15.30 -1.19
CA LYS A 202 -19.37 -16.64 -1.58
C LYS A 202 -19.58 -17.55 -0.37
N GLN A 203 -18.68 -17.50 0.60
CA GLN A 203 -18.78 -18.29 1.82
C GLN A 203 -19.88 -17.73 2.73
N PHE A 204 -20.01 -16.43 2.83
CA PHE A 204 -21.06 -15.78 3.63
C PHE A 204 -22.46 -16.13 3.10
N VAL A 205 -22.66 -16.03 1.79
CA VAL A 205 -23.92 -16.44 1.13
C VAL A 205 -24.23 -17.92 1.40
N LYS A 206 -23.22 -18.79 1.31
CA LYS A 206 -23.41 -20.22 1.62
C LYS A 206 -23.86 -20.48 3.07
N MET A 207 -23.36 -19.67 4.02
CA MET A 207 -23.65 -19.86 5.46
C MET A 207 -24.96 -19.21 5.88
N TYR A 208 -25.31 -18.06 5.30
CA TYR A 208 -26.38 -17.19 5.83
C TYR A 208 -27.43 -16.80 4.77
N ASN A 209 -27.25 -17.22 3.54
CA ASN A 209 -28.12 -16.88 2.38
C ASN A 209 -28.35 -15.37 2.23
N LYS A 210 -27.30 -14.56 2.42
CA LYS A 210 -27.30 -13.10 2.28
C LYS A 210 -26.07 -12.63 1.55
N THR A 211 -26.25 -11.74 0.56
CA THR A 211 -25.17 -11.06 -0.16
C THR A 211 -24.63 -9.86 0.65
N ASN A 212 -23.49 -9.34 0.26
CA ASN A 212 -22.95 -8.11 0.85
C ASN A 212 -23.85 -6.90 0.62
N GLU A 213 -24.50 -6.81 -0.57
CA GLU A 213 -25.38 -5.73 -0.94
C GLU A 213 -26.64 -5.75 -0.06
N GLU A 214 -27.28 -6.91 0.08
CA GLU A 214 -28.44 -7.09 0.98
C GLU A 214 -28.14 -6.73 2.43
N LEU A 215 -26.94 -7.10 2.93
CA LEU A 215 -26.53 -6.72 4.27
C LEU A 215 -26.36 -5.21 4.42
N ILE A 216 -25.70 -4.56 3.45
CA ILE A 216 -25.51 -3.12 3.46
C ILE A 216 -26.85 -2.40 3.43
N ASP A 217 -27.78 -2.84 2.58
CA ASP A 217 -29.12 -2.24 2.47
C ASP A 217 -29.95 -2.42 3.74
N GLU A 218 -29.83 -3.56 4.40
CA GLU A 218 -30.59 -3.85 5.64
C GLU A 218 -30.02 -3.12 6.87
N TYR A 219 -28.68 -2.99 6.97
CA TYR A 219 -28.03 -2.59 8.22
C TYR A 219 -27.25 -1.27 8.15
N SER A 220 -27.09 -0.64 6.98
CA SER A 220 -26.31 0.63 6.86
C SER A 220 -27.15 1.88 6.66
N LYS A 221 -28.47 1.82 6.84
CA LYS A 221 -29.35 2.98 6.60
C LYS A 221 -29.16 4.11 7.61
N ASP A 222 -28.56 3.87 8.78
CA ASP A 222 -28.43 4.82 9.89
C ASP A 222 -27.00 5.39 10.08
N GLU A 223 -26.07 5.15 9.16
CA GLU A 223 -24.62 5.39 9.34
C GLU A 223 -24.17 6.85 9.44
N LYS A 224 -25.01 7.86 9.17
CA LYS A 224 -24.53 9.25 9.07
C LYS A 224 -24.09 9.91 10.39
N LYS A 225 -24.12 9.25 11.55
CA LYS A 225 -23.90 9.88 12.85
C LYS A 225 -22.89 9.23 13.80
N ILE A 226 -22.26 8.10 13.50
CA ILE A 226 -21.57 7.31 14.53
C ILE A 226 -20.06 7.63 14.67
N TYR A 227 -19.39 8.19 13.65
CA TYR A 227 -17.92 8.19 13.61
C TYR A 227 -17.23 9.56 13.68
N ILE A 228 -17.96 10.65 13.88
CA ILE A 228 -17.39 11.99 14.07
C ILE A 228 -17.92 12.58 15.39
N LYS A 229 -17.28 12.20 16.48
CA LYS A 229 -17.29 12.96 17.73
C LYS A 229 -15.87 13.19 18.18
#